data_0eaf89a5873f27bde744c615e1d3c3d6
#
_entry.id   0eaf89a5873f27bde744c615e1d3c3d6
#
_cell.length_a   1.000
_cell.length_b   1.000
_cell.length_c   1.000
_cell.angle_alpha   90.00
_cell.angle_beta   90.00
_cell.angle_gamma   90.00
#
_symmetry.space_group_name_H-M   'P 1'
#
loop_
_entity.id
_entity.type
_entity.pdbx_description
1 polymer ?
#
loop_
_entity_poly.entity_id
_entity_poly.type
_entity_poly.pdbx_seq_one_letter_code
_entity_poly.pdbx_strand_id
1 'polypeptide(L)'
;FVEVVQNFTPEQLRGYYNAFYRPDQQAVIIMGDIDVARVEATVKRLFEVIPKRENPKPRLVYRIEDNEEPLYAKLIDNEIPNNSIQLVKRIPRPRVNSLEEMLREMLLRDFYNSIMRGYITEYVEAGESYLLGAGAWISGLVRNYDSFNLILTSLPGKERESLQQVLDQVEYVHRFGFSLLG
;
A
#
# COMPACT_ATOMS: atom_id res chain seq x y z
N PHE A 1 -11.20 -2.54 17.29
CA PHE A 1 -10.54 -3.76 16.76
C PHE A 1 -10.21 -4.73 17.90
N VAL A 2 -9.51 -4.29 18.96
CA VAL A 2 -9.13 -5.12 20.13
C VAL A 2 -10.37 -5.77 20.77
N GLU A 3 -11.41 -4.98 21.02
CA GLU A 3 -12.67 -5.46 21.58
C GLU A 3 -13.32 -6.57 20.73
N VAL A 4 -13.29 -6.44 19.41
CA VAL A 4 -13.81 -7.49 18.50
C VAL A 4 -12.99 -8.77 18.62
N VAL A 5 -11.65 -8.65 18.68
CA VAL A 5 -10.76 -9.83 18.83
C VAL A 5 -10.94 -10.52 20.17
N GLN A 6 -11.20 -9.76 21.24
CA GLN A 6 -11.41 -10.31 22.59
C GLN A 6 -12.77 -10.96 22.80
N ASN A 7 -13.81 -10.54 22.04
CA ASN A 7 -15.20 -10.88 22.32
C ASN A 7 -15.91 -11.64 21.18
N PHE A 8 -15.21 -12.02 20.09
CA PHE A 8 -15.87 -12.78 19.03
C PHE A 8 -16.18 -14.21 19.50
N THR A 9 -17.30 -14.76 19.03
CA THR A 9 -17.72 -16.10 19.34
C THR A 9 -17.35 -17.09 18.22
N PRO A 10 -17.23 -18.40 18.53
CA PRO A 10 -17.01 -19.43 17.50
C PRO A 10 -18.09 -19.42 16.41
N GLU A 11 -19.35 -19.09 16.75
CA GLU A 11 -20.46 -18.99 15.81
C GLU A 11 -20.29 -17.82 14.85
N GLN A 12 -19.80 -16.67 15.33
CA GLN A 12 -19.50 -15.50 14.48
C GLN A 12 -18.37 -15.83 13.49
N LEU A 13 -17.31 -16.51 13.95
CA LEU A 13 -16.21 -16.95 13.10
C LEU A 13 -16.68 -17.95 12.03
N ARG A 14 -17.46 -18.98 12.42
CA ARG A 14 -18.05 -19.94 11.49
C ARG A 14 -19.01 -19.26 10.52
N GLY A 15 -19.78 -18.30 10.99
CA GLY A 15 -20.69 -17.49 10.17
C GLY A 15 -19.95 -16.72 9.09
N TYR A 16 -18.83 -16.08 9.46
CA TYR A 16 -17.96 -15.38 8.51
C TYR A 16 -17.33 -16.34 7.50
N TYR A 17 -16.70 -17.42 7.97
CA TYR A 17 -16.12 -18.45 7.12
C TYR A 17 -17.14 -18.96 6.11
N ASN A 18 -18.26 -19.40 6.61
CA ASN A 18 -19.34 -19.89 5.79
C ASN A 18 -19.90 -18.87 4.79
N ALA A 19 -19.89 -17.57 5.10
CA ALA A 19 -20.39 -16.53 4.20
C ALA A 19 -19.44 -16.19 3.05
N PHE A 20 -18.13 -16.28 3.28
CA PHE A 20 -17.12 -15.72 2.35
C PHE A 20 -16.14 -16.76 1.77
N TYR A 21 -15.90 -17.90 2.44
CA TYR A 21 -15.07 -18.99 1.93
C TYR A 21 -15.93 -19.97 1.13
N ARG A 22 -16.20 -19.65 -0.10
CA ARG A 22 -17.11 -20.40 -0.96
C ARG A 22 -16.56 -20.54 -2.37
N PRO A 23 -16.93 -21.60 -3.12
CA PRO A 23 -16.36 -21.93 -4.43
C PRO A 23 -16.43 -20.80 -5.46
N ASP A 24 -17.50 -20.00 -5.47
CA ASP A 24 -17.68 -18.88 -6.39
C ASP A 24 -16.74 -17.69 -6.14
N GLN A 25 -15.97 -17.74 -5.06
CA GLN A 25 -14.95 -16.73 -4.71
C GLN A 25 -13.53 -17.32 -4.61
N GLN A 26 -13.34 -18.55 -5.04
CA GLN A 26 -12.04 -19.22 -5.00
C GLN A 26 -11.52 -19.50 -6.40
N ALA A 27 -10.21 -19.48 -6.55
CA ALA A 27 -9.50 -19.95 -7.72
C ALA A 27 -8.42 -20.93 -7.26
N VAL A 28 -8.26 -22.02 -8.01
CA VAL A 28 -7.19 -23.00 -7.80
C VAL A 28 -6.15 -22.82 -8.89
N ILE A 29 -4.92 -22.56 -8.47
CA ILE A 29 -3.77 -22.41 -9.38
C ILE A 29 -2.76 -23.49 -9.03
N ILE A 30 -2.41 -24.32 -10.00
CA ILE A 30 -1.44 -25.41 -9.82
C ILE A 30 -0.36 -25.22 -10.89
N MET A 31 0.90 -25.18 -10.44
CA MET A 31 2.07 -24.99 -11.30
C MET A 31 3.08 -26.10 -11.03
N GLY A 32 3.74 -26.59 -12.08
CA GLY A 32 4.78 -27.60 -12.00
C GLY A 32 4.82 -28.49 -13.24
N ASP A 33 5.65 -29.52 -13.24
CA ASP A 33 5.68 -30.58 -14.25
C ASP A 33 4.52 -31.54 -13.92
N ILE A 34 3.36 -31.29 -14.56
CA ILE A 34 2.09 -31.95 -14.25
C ILE A 34 1.38 -32.46 -15.50
N ASP A 35 0.66 -33.55 -15.36
CA ASP A 35 -0.37 -33.96 -16.32
C ASP A 35 -1.62 -33.10 -16.09
N VAL A 36 -1.82 -32.12 -16.97
CA VAL A 36 -2.91 -31.14 -16.88
C VAL A 36 -4.29 -31.83 -16.85
N ALA A 37 -4.51 -32.82 -17.70
CA ALA A 37 -5.80 -33.50 -17.78
C ALA A 37 -6.14 -34.27 -16.47
N ARG A 38 -5.16 -34.95 -15.93
CA ARG A 38 -5.30 -35.68 -14.66
C ARG A 38 -5.54 -34.74 -13.49
N VAL A 39 -4.81 -33.62 -13.44
CA VAL A 39 -4.94 -32.60 -12.38
C VAL A 39 -6.29 -31.93 -12.47
N GLU A 40 -6.73 -31.51 -13.68
CA GLU A 40 -8.04 -30.91 -13.90
C GLU A 40 -9.18 -31.84 -13.45
N ALA A 41 -9.13 -33.11 -13.84
CA ALA A 41 -10.12 -34.10 -13.42
C ALA A 41 -10.14 -34.28 -11.90
N THR A 42 -8.96 -34.26 -11.26
CA THR A 42 -8.84 -34.38 -9.80
C THR A 42 -9.42 -33.16 -9.08
N VAL A 43 -9.12 -31.95 -9.56
CA VAL A 43 -9.65 -30.70 -9.00
C VAL A 43 -11.17 -30.68 -9.13
N LYS A 44 -11.71 -30.98 -10.30
CA LYS A 44 -13.18 -31.07 -10.49
C LYS A 44 -13.81 -32.04 -9.51
N ARG A 45 -13.32 -33.26 -9.42
CA ARG A 45 -13.85 -34.28 -8.51
C ARG A 45 -13.82 -33.85 -7.04
N LEU A 46 -12.78 -33.13 -6.61
CA LEU A 46 -12.64 -32.69 -5.21
C LEU A 46 -13.49 -31.47 -4.88
N PHE A 47 -13.69 -30.57 -5.82
CA PHE A 47 -14.38 -29.30 -5.58
C PHE A 47 -15.86 -29.31 -5.99
N GLU A 48 -16.29 -30.19 -6.90
CA GLU A 48 -17.70 -30.33 -7.31
C GLU A 48 -18.62 -30.77 -6.16
N VAL A 49 -18.07 -31.44 -5.15
CA VAL A 49 -18.83 -31.88 -3.97
C VAL A 49 -19.13 -30.72 -2.99
N ILE A 50 -18.48 -29.58 -3.15
CA ILE A 50 -18.71 -28.42 -2.28
C ILE A 50 -20.01 -27.72 -2.72
N PRO A 51 -21.04 -27.65 -1.86
CA PRO A 51 -22.32 -27.10 -2.25
C PRO A 51 -22.23 -25.61 -2.57
N LYS A 52 -22.86 -25.22 -3.68
CA LYS A 52 -23.07 -23.79 -3.98
C LYS A 52 -24.10 -23.24 -2.99
N ARG A 53 -23.85 -22.03 -2.50
CA ARG A 53 -24.81 -21.36 -1.63
C ARG A 53 -25.94 -20.73 -2.43
N GLU A 54 -27.14 -20.94 -1.97
CA GLU A 54 -28.29 -20.15 -2.38
C GLU A 54 -28.18 -18.74 -1.75
N ASN A 55 -28.43 -17.70 -2.53
CA ASN A 55 -28.36 -16.29 -2.08
C ASN A 55 -27.06 -15.91 -1.37
N PRO A 56 -25.91 -16.03 -2.04
CA PRO A 56 -24.62 -15.70 -1.45
C PRO A 56 -24.53 -14.21 -1.12
N LYS A 57 -23.99 -13.86 0.04
CA LYS A 57 -23.70 -12.47 0.39
C LYS A 57 -22.77 -11.85 -0.65
N PRO A 58 -23.09 -10.66 -1.17
CA PRO A 58 -22.21 -9.98 -2.11
C PRO A 58 -20.89 -9.62 -1.44
N ARG A 59 -19.82 -9.59 -2.24
CA ARG A 59 -18.54 -9.08 -1.77
C ARG A 59 -18.65 -7.57 -1.61
N LEU A 60 -18.54 -7.10 -0.39
CA LEU A 60 -18.54 -5.67 -0.11
C LEU A 60 -17.22 -5.05 -0.55
N VAL A 61 -17.30 -3.97 -1.29
CA VAL A 61 -16.16 -3.12 -1.64
C VAL A 61 -16.35 -1.81 -0.87
N TYR A 62 -15.55 -1.64 0.16
CA TYR A 62 -15.54 -0.41 0.93
C TYR A 62 -14.76 0.67 0.17
N ARG A 63 -15.38 1.82 0.04
CA ARG A 63 -14.68 3.03 -0.42
C ARG A 63 -14.17 3.76 0.81
N ILE A 64 -12.98 4.32 0.70
CA ILE A 64 -12.49 5.28 1.69
C ILE A 64 -12.99 6.65 1.23
N GLU A 65 -13.76 7.30 2.06
CA GLU A 65 -14.24 8.66 1.79
C GLU A 65 -13.05 9.62 1.77
N ASP A 66 -13.06 10.54 0.80
CA ASP A 66 -12.04 11.58 0.76
C ASP A 66 -12.29 12.58 1.88
N ASN A 67 -11.21 13.10 2.43
CA ASN A 67 -11.26 14.18 3.41
C ASN A 67 -11.05 15.52 2.70
N GLU A 68 -11.89 16.50 3.00
CA GLU A 68 -11.80 17.88 2.48
C GLU A 68 -10.60 18.60 3.11
N GLU A 69 -10.36 18.35 4.40
CA GLU A 69 -9.26 18.92 5.17
C GLU A 69 -8.22 17.87 5.56
N PRO A 70 -6.95 18.24 5.68
CA PRO A 70 -5.92 17.32 6.15
C PRO A 70 -6.24 16.76 7.54
N LEU A 71 -6.12 15.47 7.72
CA LEU A 71 -6.20 14.83 9.02
C LEU A 71 -4.84 14.94 9.71
N TYR A 72 -4.86 15.30 10.97
CA TYR A 72 -3.67 15.49 11.78
C TYR A 72 -3.68 14.59 13.00
N ALA A 73 -2.55 13.93 13.27
CA ALA A 73 -2.31 13.19 14.50
C ALA A 73 -0.93 13.51 15.04
N LYS A 74 -0.82 13.66 16.36
CA LYS A 74 0.46 13.86 17.05
C LYS A 74 0.60 12.78 18.10
N LEU A 75 1.71 12.04 18.03
CA LEU A 75 2.13 11.10 19.06
C LEU A 75 3.35 11.69 19.78
N ILE A 76 3.32 11.66 21.10
CA ILE A 76 4.45 12.07 21.95
C ILE A 76 4.84 10.86 22.78
N ASP A 77 6.11 10.50 22.70
CA ASP A 77 6.69 9.44 23.50
C ASP A 77 8.10 9.87 23.90
N ASN A 78 8.40 9.80 25.20
CA ASN A 78 9.68 10.21 25.74
C ASN A 78 10.84 9.26 25.39
N GLU A 79 10.53 8.07 24.87
CA GLU A 79 11.53 7.09 24.43
C GLU A 79 11.95 7.34 22.96
N ILE A 80 11.23 8.18 22.23
CA ILE A 80 11.55 8.53 20.83
C ILE A 80 12.60 9.66 20.82
N PRO A 81 13.83 9.38 20.35
CA PRO A 81 14.93 10.34 20.47
C PRO A 81 14.85 11.51 19.47
N ASN A 82 14.16 11.33 18.35
CA ASN A 82 14.09 12.30 17.25
C ASN A 82 12.66 12.56 16.81
N ASN A 83 12.38 13.79 16.41
CA ASN A 83 11.10 14.16 15.83
C ASN A 83 11.02 13.72 14.37
N SER A 84 9.95 13.02 14.03
CA SER A 84 9.64 12.66 12.65
C SER A 84 8.28 13.20 12.21
N ILE A 85 8.19 13.55 10.94
CA ILE A 85 6.94 13.98 10.29
C ILE A 85 6.66 13.00 9.16
N GLN A 86 5.42 12.54 9.09
CA GLN A 86 4.95 11.72 7.98
C GLN A 86 3.74 12.37 7.33
N LEU A 87 3.79 12.53 6.02
CA LEU A 87 2.66 12.91 5.18
C LEU A 87 2.24 11.71 4.33
N VAL A 88 0.94 11.45 4.31
CA VAL A 88 0.36 10.36 3.51
C VAL A 88 -0.77 10.93 2.66
N LYS A 89 -0.63 10.87 1.34
CA LYS A 89 -1.69 11.21 0.39
C LYS A 89 -2.23 9.95 -0.25
N ARG A 90 -3.52 9.71 -0.11
CA ARG A 90 -4.21 8.61 -0.81
C ARG A 90 -4.33 8.91 -2.29
N ILE A 91 -4.12 7.89 -3.10
CA ILE A 91 -4.22 7.96 -4.56
C ILE A 91 -5.09 6.79 -5.02
N PRO A 92 -6.20 7.03 -5.73
CA PRO A 92 -6.96 5.93 -6.31
C PRO A 92 -6.06 5.09 -7.23
N ARG A 93 -6.05 3.78 -7.02
CA ARG A 93 -5.26 2.88 -7.87
C ARG A 93 -5.88 2.81 -9.26
N PRO A 94 -5.10 3.00 -10.34
CA PRO A 94 -5.59 2.85 -11.69
C PRO A 94 -6.16 1.43 -11.90
N ARG A 95 -7.23 1.34 -12.65
CA ARG A 95 -7.71 0.04 -13.12
C ARG A 95 -6.84 -0.39 -14.28
N VAL A 96 -6.24 -1.56 -14.16
CA VAL A 96 -5.46 -2.20 -15.21
C VAL A 96 -6.27 -3.35 -15.78
N ASN A 97 -6.32 -3.44 -17.11
CA ASN A 97 -7.14 -4.41 -17.82
C ASN A 97 -6.30 -5.48 -18.53
N SER A 98 -4.99 -5.34 -18.52
CA SER A 98 -4.07 -6.29 -19.12
C SER A 98 -2.82 -6.50 -18.25
N LEU A 99 -2.11 -7.61 -18.50
CA LEU A 99 -0.83 -7.88 -17.85
C LEU A 99 0.22 -6.84 -18.23
N GLU A 100 0.20 -6.38 -19.48
CA GLU A 100 1.12 -5.35 -19.97
C GLU A 100 0.94 -4.02 -19.23
N GLU A 101 -0.31 -3.54 -19.09
CA GLU A 101 -0.61 -2.35 -18.31
C GLU A 101 -0.15 -2.52 -16.84
N MET A 102 -0.41 -3.67 -16.26
CA MET A 102 0.00 -3.96 -14.89
C MET A 102 1.53 -3.90 -14.71
N LEU A 103 2.26 -4.53 -15.62
CA LEU A 103 3.73 -4.54 -15.60
C LEU A 103 4.29 -3.13 -15.82
N ARG A 104 3.70 -2.37 -16.75
CA ARG A 104 4.10 -0.98 -17.00
C ARG A 104 3.93 -0.11 -15.76
N GLU A 105 2.76 -0.15 -15.13
CA GLU A 105 2.49 0.62 -13.90
C GLU A 105 3.43 0.22 -12.75
N MET A 106 3.71 -1.08 -12.62
CA MET A 106 4.65 -1.58 -11.62
C MET A 106 6.07 -1.06 -11.87
N LEU A 107 6.57 -1.16 -13.11
CA LEU A 107 7.91 -0.70 -13.47
C LEU A 107 8.05 0.82 -13.32
N LEU A 108 7.05 1.59 -13.75
CA LEU A 108 7.06 3.06 -13.59
C LEU A 108 7.14 3.46 -12.12
N ARG A 109 6.37 2.81 -11.26
CA ARG A 109 6.41 3.04 -9.82
C ARG A 109 7.77 2.65 -9.21
N ASP A 110 8.33 1.53 -9.61
CA ASP A 110 9.60 1.05 -9.08
C ASP A 110 10.76 1.96 -9.52
N PHE A 111 10.75 2.43 -10.77
CA PHE A 111 11.72 3.42 -11.26
C PHE A 111 11.57 4.74 -10.52
N TYR A 112 10.34 5.26 -10.40
CA TYR A 112 10.07 6.48 -9.64
C TYR A 112 10.60 6.36 -8.21
N ASN A 113 10.26 5.29 -7.50
CA ASN A 113 10.68 5.09 -6.11
C ASN A 113 12.21 4.97 -5.98
N SER A 114 12.86 4.29 -6.93
CA SER A 114 14.32 4.13 -6.94
C SER A 114 15.04 5.46 -7.14
N ILE A 115 14.63 6.23 -8.16
CA ILE A 115 15.24 7.51 -8.50
C ILE A 115 14.95 8.53 -7.38
N MET A 116 13.71 8.59 -6.88
CA MET A 116 13.33 9.51 -5.81
C MET A 116 14.09 9.25 -4.52
N ARG A 117 14.35 7.98 -4.21
CA ARG A 117 15.19 7.60 -3.07
C ARG A 117 16.61 8.12 -3.20
N GLY A 118 17.26 7.89 -4.35
CA GLY A 118 18.60 8.41 -4.62
C GLY A 118 18.65 9.92 -4.50
N TYR A 119 17.73 10.60 -5.18
CA TYR A 119 17.63 12.07 -5.20
C TYR A 119 17.50 12.69 -3.79
N ILE A 120 16.61 12.16 -2.95
CA ILE A 120 16.44 12.67 -1.58
C ILE A 120 17.66 12.30 -0.71
N THR A 121 18.23 11.11 -0.89
CA THR A 121 19.41 10.71 -0.13
C THR A 121 20.59 11.66 -0.42
N GLU A 122 20.88 11.95 -1.67
CA GLU A 122 21.91 12.90 -2.07
C GLU A 122 21.67 14.31 -1.51
N TYR A 123 20.42 14.78 -1.53
CA TYR A 123 20.05 16.05 -0.93
C TYR A 123 20.33 16.10 0.58
N VAL A 124 20.01 15.04 1.31
CA VAL A 124 20.27 14.95 2.77
C VAL A 124 21.78 14.86 3.04
N GLU A 125 22.51 14.07 2.26
CA GLU A 125 23.96 13.86 2.44
C GLU A 125 24.80 15.09 2.04
N ALA A 126 24.29 15.97 1.22
CA ALA A 126 24.97 17.24 0.89
C ALA A 126 25.19 18.14 2.12
N GLY A 127 24.50 17.87 3.23
CA GLY A 127 24.77 18.51 4.53
C GLY A 127 24.28 19.95 4.69
N GLU A 128 23.58 20.49 3.69
CA GLU A 128 23.00 21.84 3.70
C GLU A 128 21.57 21.86 4.28
N SER A 129 21.08 20.71 4.74
CA SER A 129 19.72 20.54 5.24
C SER A 129 19.67 20.37 6.76
N TYR A 130 18.50 20.63 7.35
CA TYR A 130 18.20 20.33 8.75
C TYR A 130 17.67 18.90 8.94
N LEU A 131 17.88 18.03 7.96
CA LEU A 131 17.36 16.67 7.93
C LEU A 131 18.39 15.67 8.46
N LEU A 132 17.96 14.78 9.35
CA LEU A 132 18.69 13.57 9.72
C LEU A 132 18.40 12.42 8.76
N GLY A 133 17.30 12.51 8.04
CA GLY A 133 16.89 11.56 7.02
C GLY A 133 15.54 11.96 6.43
N ALA A 134 15.31 11.59 5.19
CA ALA A 134 14.04 11.79 4.52
C ALA A 134 13.82 10.73 3.44
N GLY A 135 12.57 10.57 3.01
CA GLY A 135 12.20 9.70 1.91
C GLY A 135 10.82 10.03 1.37
N ALA A 136 10.64 9.81 0.07
CA ALA A 136 9.34 9.89 -0.57
C ALA A 136 9.17 8.71 -1.52
N TRP A 137 7.99 8.07 -1.48
CA TRP A 137 7.70 6.90 -2.33
C TRP A 137 6.20 6.68 -2.51
N ILE A 138 5.86 5.91 -3.53
CA ILE A 138 4.51 5.42 -3.79
C ILE A 138 4.44 3.94 -3.38
N SER A 139 3.44 3.57 -2.58
CA SER A 139 3.19 2.19 -2.16
C SER A 139 1.70 1.84 -2.16
N GLY A 140 1.39 0.54 -2.12
CA GLY A 140 0.02 0.10 -1.90
C GLY A 140 -0.45 0.45 -0.49
N LEU A 141 -1.61 1.08 -0.37
CA LEU A 141 -2.24 1.40 0.91
C LEU A 141 -3.30 0.34 1.28
N VAL A 142 -4.29 0.19 0.42
CA VAL A 142 -5.32 -0.84 0.50
C VAL A 142 -5.68 -1.28 -0.92
N ARG A 143 -6.59 -2.24 -1.08
CA ARG A 143 -6.87 -2.88 -2.37
C ARG A 143 -7.07 -1.91 -3.55
N ASN A 144 -7.81 -0.81 -3.35
CA ASN A 144 -8.19 0.12 -4.41
C ASN A 144 -7.46 1.46 -4.34
N TYR A 145 -6.51 1.60 -3.42
CA TYR A 145 -5.77 2.82 -3.20
C TYR A 145 -4.29 2.54 -3.03
N ASP A 146 -3.50 3.35 -3.67
CA ASP A 146 -2.10 3.55 -3.37
C ASP A 146 -1.93 4.77 -2.44
N SER A 147 -0.76 4.98 -1.93
CA SER A 147 -0.40 6.18 -1.18
C SER A 147 0.91 6.76 -1.69
N PHE A 148 0.96 8.07 -1.80
CA PHE A 148 2.21 8.80 -1.79
C PHE A 148 2.57 9.05 -0.34
N ASN A 149 3.76 8.65 0.05
CA ASN A 149 4.30 8.78 1.39
C ASN A 149 5.51 9.70 1.35
N LEU A 150 5.60 10.59 2.31
CA LEU A 150 6.77 11.39 2.59
C LEU A 150 7.04 11.27 4.07
N ILE A 151 8.26 10.91 4.45
CA ILE A 151 8.72 10.86 5.82
C ILE A 151 10.01 11.66 5.96
N LEU A 152 10.15 12.34 7.06
CA LEU A 152 11.40 13.00 7.42
C LEU A 152 11.68 12.91 8.90
N THR A 153 12.95 12.97 9.24
CA THR A 153 13.45 13.12 10.61
C THR A 153 14.30 14.38 10.63
N SER A 154 13.98 15.32 11.54
CA SER A 154 14.61 16.64 11.61
C SER A 154 15.58 16.75 12.75
N LEU A 155 16.49 17.73 12.67
CA LEU A 155 17.18 18.24 13.83
C LEU A 155 16.17 18.85 14.82
N PRO A 156 16.40 18.74 16.15
CA PRO A 156 15.49 19.30 17.14
C PRO A 156 15.26 20.79 16.93
N GLY A 157 13.98 21.21 16.93
CA GLY A 157 13.57 22.60 16.76
C GLY A 157 13.63 23.10 15.29
N LYS A 158 13.86 22.20 14.32
CA LYS A 158 13.95 22.50 12.89
C LYS A 158 12.88 21.75 12.05
N GLU A 159 11.83 21.30 12.69
CA GLU A 159 10.80 20.47 12.08
C GLU A 159 10.11 21.17 10.91
N ARG A 160 9.80 22.47 11.08
CA ARG A 160 9.13 23.25 10.03
C ARG A 160 10.02 23.50 8.82
N GLU A 161 11.26 23.93 9.07
CA GLU A 161 12.24 24.18 8.02
C GLU A 161 12.57 22.89 7.27
N SER A 162 12.75 21.78 7.98
CA SER A 162 12.97 20.46 7.41
C SER A 162 11.80 19.99 6.52
N LEU A 163 10.58 20.20 6.99
CA LEU A 163 9.39 19.87 6.19
C LEU A 163 9.35 20.70 4.90
N GLN A 164 9.61 22.00 4.99
CA GLN A 164 9.64 22.87 3.82
C GLN A 164 10.71 22.41 2.83
N GLN A 165 11.91 22.11 3.30
CA GLN A 165 13.01 21.65 2.46
C GLN A 165 12.64 20.37 1.66
N VAL A 166 12.03 19.37 2.32
CA VAL A 166 11.63 18.14 1.62
C VAL A 166 10.48 18.39 0.65
N LEU A 167 9.50 19.22 1.04
CA LEU A 167 8.40 19.58 0.14
C LEU A 167 8.90 20.32 -1.11
N ASP A 168 9.89 21.20 -0.96
CA ASP A 168 10.51 21.92 -2.09
C ASP A 168 11.20 20.93 -3.05
N GLN A 169 11.85 19.89 -2.53
CA GLN A 169 12.46 18.84 -3.36
C GLN A 169 11.41 18.03 -4.12
N VAL A 170 10.33 17.64 -3.45
CA VAL A 170 9.21 16.92 -4.09
C VAL A 170 8.55 17.78 -5.16
N GLU A 171 8.33 19.07 -4.88
CA GLU A 171 7.74 20.02 -5.83
C GLU A 171 8.68 20.28 -7.01
N TYR A 172 9.99 20.36 -6.77
CA TYR A 172 10.98 20.47 -7.84
C TYR A 172 10.89 19.30 -8.81
N VAL A 173 10.89 18.08 -8.29
CA VAL A 173 10.73 16.87 -9.12
C VAL A 173 9.39 16.86 -9.85
N HIS A 174 8.33 17.31 -9.21
CA HIS A 174 7.01 17.39 -9.83
C HIS A 174 6.98 18.35 -11.03
N ARG A 175 7.65 19.48 -10.92
CA ARG A 175 7.65 20.52 -11.98
C ARG A 175 8.66 20.25 -13.09
N PHE A 176 9.83 19.76 -12.75
CA PHE A 176 10.98 19.72 -13.66
C PHE A 176 11.45 18.29 -13.98
N GLY A 177 10.89 17.29 -13.29
CA GLY A 177 11.36 15.92 -13.37
C GLY A 177 12.68 15.71 -12.63
N PHE A 178 13.24 14.54 -12.80
CA PHE A 178 14.58 14.25 -12.29
C PHE A 178 15.62 14.86 -13.24
N SER A 179 16.42 15.78 -12.75
CA SER A 179 17.60 16.19 -13.49
C SER A 179 18.56 15.01 -13.59
N LEU A 180 19.10 14.76 -14.77
CA LEU A 180 20.28 13.92 -14.91
C LEU A 180 21.38 14.65 -14.14
N LEU A 181 21.64 14.20 -12.91
CA LEU A 181 22.82 14.63 -12.18
C LEU A 181 24.00 14.11 -13.00
N GLY A 182 24.74 15.04 -13.60
CA GLY A 182 25.87 14.80 -14.46
C GLY A 182 27.07 14.22 -13.69
#